data_9019b0cdce81cf0f0c7b1428f46ff0f9
#
_entry.id   9019b0cdce81cf0f0c7b1428f46ff0f9
#
_cell.length_a   1.000
_cell.length_b   1.000
_cell.length_c   1.000
_cell.angle_alpha   90.00
_cell.angle_beta   90.00
_cell.angle_gamma   90.00
#
_symmetry.space_group_name_H-M   'P 1'
#
loop_
_entity.id
_entity.type
_entity.pdbx_description
1 polymer ?
#
loop_
_entity_poly.entity_id
_entity_poly.type
_entity_poly.pdbx_seq_one_letter_code
_entity_poly.pdbx_strand_id
1 'polypeptide(L)'
;MDITRAITSYVKSASFSFLTADEVRSISVKQIVNPVLLDNANAPTEGGLYDPALGPMRPDDICRTCHQNHFDCPGHFGHMELPSPVFHPLFMNHAYSLLRGTCVFCHHFKISRVAMAKYTAQFQLLDYGLVDEAQAIAKEQLKRPLGAAPAADDAAEGDDEGDDDADAEDDDEDKTEHAAVRADNVPIETVDEFVKRIAATARDHIRGAIRRGVKKGADHGSAEYAARRDLRNVFLKDILRRRCERCQAYVAPH
;
A
#
# COMPACT_ATOMS: atom_id res chain seq x y z
N MET A 1 1.82 46.05 -24.62
CA MET A 1 1.83 44.65 -24.20
C MET A 1 0.80 43.93 -25.03
N ASP A 2 1.22 43.20 -26.03
CA ASP A 2 0.29 42.38 -26.83
C ASP A 2 -0.04 41.10 -26.09
N ILE A 3 -1.25 41.04 -25.52
CA ILE A 3 -1.78 39.81 -24.96
C ILE A 3 -2.29 38.99 -26.14
N THR A 4 -1.35 38.26 -26.78
CA THR A 4 -1.66 37.50 -27.99
C THR A 4 -2.28 36.12 -27.69
N ARG A 5 -2.31 35.69 -26.44
CA ARG A 5 -2.91 34.37 -26.05
C ARG A 5 -3.81 34.55 -24.83
N ALA A 6 -5.09 34.20 -25.01
CA ALA A 6 -6.01 34.05 -23.89
C ALA A 6 -5.62 32.86 -23.04
N ILE A 7 -5.63 33.00 -21.71
CA ILE A 7 -5.44 31.89 -20.79
C ILE A 7 -6.69 31.04 -20.84
N THR A 8 -6.62 29.85 -21.45
CA THR A 8 -7.76 28.93 -21.63
C THR A 8 -7.90 27.93 -20.50
N SER A 9 -6.82 27.70 -19.72
CA SER A 9 -6.81 26.75 -18.60
C SER A 9 -5.82 27.19 -17.55
N TYR A 10 -6.05 26.79 -16.31
CA TYR A 10 -5.13 26.98 -15.18
C TYR A 10 -4.94 25.69 -14.41
N VAL A 11 -3.75 25.51 -13.83
CA VAL A 11 -3.45 24.36 -12.99
C VAL A 11 -4.16 24.54 -11.65
N LYS A 12 -5.05 23.61 -11.32
CA LYS A 12 -5.79 23.61 -10.05
C LYS A 12 -5.02 22.94 -8.93
N SER A 13 -4.35 21.83 -9.25
CA SER A 13 -3.55 21.07 -8.29
C SER A 13 -2.47 20.28 -9.04
N ALA A 14 -1.38 19.98 -8.37
CA ALA A 14 -0.35 19.06 -8.84
C ALA A 14 -0.12 17.98 -7.77
N SER A 15 0.00 16.71 -8.20
CA SER A 15 0.29 15.59 -7.32
C SER A 15 1.52 14.83 -7.82
N PHE A 16 2.30 14.31 -6.88
CA PHE A 16 3.45 13.47 -7.19
C PHE A 16 3.05 12.01 -7.11
N SER A 17 3.36 11.25 -8.16
CA SER A 17 3.13 9.80 -8.22
C SER A 17 4.30 9.10 -8.89
N PHE A 18 4.35 7.77 -8.76
CA PHE A 18 5.32 6.97 -9.50
C PHE A 18 4.74 6.63 -10.87
N LEU A 19 5.56 6.83 -11.90
CA LEU A 19 5.17 6.56 -13.27
C LEU A 19 5.28 5.06 -13.57
N THR A 20 4.30 4.54 -14.29
CA THR A 20 4.36 3.20 -14.88
C THR A 20 5.29 3.17 -16.09
N ALA A 21 5.74 1.97 -16.52
CA ALA A 21 6.61 1.84 -17.67
C ALA A 21 5.98 2.43 -18.96
N ASP A 22 4.67 2.26 -19.13
CA ASP A 22 3.96 2.79 -20.30
C ASP A 22 3.86 4.33 -20.26
N GLU A 23 3.63 4.91 -19.07
CA GLU A 23 3.67 6.36 -18.91
C GLU A 23 5.06 6.93 -19.19
N VAL A 24 6.13 6.27 -18.69
CA VAL A 24 7.51 6.67 -18.98
C VAL A 24 7.78 6.66 -20.48
N ARG A 25 7.36 5.60 -21.21
CA ARG A 25 7.50 5.54 -22.66
C ARG A 25 6.73 6.63 -23.37
N SER A 26 5.53 6.98 -22.88
CA SER A 26 4.67 7.99 -23.52
C SER A 26 5.21 9.42 -23.41
N ILE A 27 5.90 9.75 -22.32
CA ILE A 27 6.51 11.07 -22.12
C ILE A 27 7.94 11.17 -22.66
N SER A 28 8.56 10.04 -22.97
CA SER A 28 9.95 9.98 -23.46
C SER A 28 10.05 10.35 -24.93
N VAL A 29 10.95 11.25 -25.25
CA VAL A 29 11.24 11.66 -26.65
C VAL A 29 12.28 10.77 -27.33
N LYS A 30 13.11 10.06 -26.53
CA LYS A 30 14.21 9.25 -27.06
C LYS A 30 14.50 8.05 -26.15
N GLN A 31 14.69 6.88 -26.78
CA GLN A 31 15.28 5.73 -26.10
C GLN A 31 16.80 5.84 -26.10
N ILE A 32 17.41 5.66 -24.94
CA ILE A 32 18.87 5.71 -24.76
C ILE A 32 19.41 4.29 -24.81
N VAL A 33 20.25 4.01 -25.83
CA VAL A 33 20.82 2.68 -26.08
C VAL A 33 22.35 2.71 -26.20
N ASN A 34 22.93 3.90 -26.37
CA ASN A 34 24.36 4.05 -26.59
C ASN A 34 25.09 4.38 -25.28
N PRO A 35 26.02 3.55 -24.79
CA PRO A 35 26.78 3.83 -23.60
C PRO A 35 27.83 4.93 -23.76
N VAL A 36 28.17 5.27 -25.01
CA VAL A 36 29.18 6.30 -25.32
C VAL A 36 28.51 7.68 -25.19
N LEU A 37 29.07 8.53 -24.35
CA LEU A 37 28.51 9.88 -24.06
C LEU A 37 28.89 10.87 -25.18
N LEU A 38 30.16 10.90 -25.53
CA LEU A 38 30.74 11.82 -26.49
C LEU A 38 31.57 11.03 -27.52
N ASP A 39 31.61 11.49 -28.75
CA ASP A 39 32.47 10.94 -29.78
C ASP A 39 33.92 11.46 -29.65
N ASN A 40 34.80 11.05 -30.58
CA ASN A 40 36.19 11.46 -30.58
C ASN A 40 36.39 12.98 -30.82
N ALA A 41 35.37 13.67 -31.29
CA ALA A 41 35.35 15.12 -31.52
C ALA A 41 34.71 15.89 -30.34
N ASN A 42 34.47 15.22 -29.20
CA ASN A 42 33.70 15.77 -28.05
C ASN A 42 32.30 16.26 -28.42
N ALA A 43 31.69 15.67 -29.45
CA ALA A 43 30.30 15.93 -29.81
C ALA A 43 29.38 14.87 -29.16
N PRO A 44 28.14 15.24 -28.77
CA PRO A 44 27.18 14.29 -28.20
C PRO A 44 26.82 13.18 -29.16
N THR A 45 26.87 11.92 -28.70
CA THR A 45 26.49 10.77 -29.52
C THR A 45 24.98 10.58 -29.56
N GLU A 46 24.46 10.22 -30.75
CA GLU A 46 23.04 9.89 -30.89
C GLU A 46 22.69 8.62 -30.10
N GLY A 47 21.53 8.65 -29.39
CA GLY A 47 21.08 7.58 -28.52
C GLY A 47 21.87 7.47 -27.22
N GLY A 48 22.76 8.40 -26.92
CA GLY A 48 23.47 8.51 -25.63
C GLY A 48 22.79 9.43 -24.63
N LEU A 49 23.40 9.55 -23.45
CA LEU A 49 22.84 10.38 -22.36
C LEU A 49 22.83 11.88 -22.67
N TYR A 50 23.67 12.35 -23.61
CA TYR A 50 23.73 13.74 -24.06
C TYR A 50 23.11 13.94 -25.45
N ASP A 51 22.23 13.02 -25.89
CA ASP A 51 21.55 13.14 -27.18
C ASP A 51 20.88 14.53 -27.29
N PRO A 52 21.13 15.28 -28.40
CA PRO A 52 20.53 16.61 -28.61
C PRO A 52 19.00 16.62 -28.61
N ALA A 53 18.33 15.49 -28.70
CA ALA A 53 16.87 15.37 -28.53
C ALA A 53 16.42 15.56 -27.07
N LEU A 54 17.29 15.29 -26.08
CA LEU A 54 16.99 15.49 -24.66
C LEU A 54 17.16 16.94 -24.22
N GLY A 55 17.95 17.71 -24.96
CA GLY A 55 18.22 19.11 -24.71
C GLY A 55 19.60 19.53 -25.22
N PRO A 56 19.86 20.84 -25.32
CA PRO A 56 21.15 21.35 -25.75
C PRO A 56 22.21 21.15 -24.66
N MET A 57 23.38 20.65 -25.04
CA MET A 57 24.52 20.46 -24.13
C MET A 57 25.32 21.75 -23.94
N ARG A 58 25.49 22.52 -25.02
CA ARG A 58 26.26 23.76 -25.03
C ARG A 58 25.34 24.98 -25.18
N PRO A 59 25.78 26.17 -24.79
CA PRO A 59 24.97 27.40 -24.94
C PRO A 59 24.56 27.68 -26.39
N ASP A 60 25.39 27.29 -27.36
CA ASP A 60 25.19 27.54 -28.80
C ASP A 60 24.37 26.43 -29.48
N ASP A 61 24.10 25.32 -28.78
CA ASP A 61 23.33 24.19 -29.33
C ASP A 61 21.82 24.48 -29.31
N ILE A 62 21.13 23.87 -30.28
CA ILE A 62 19.65 23.92 -30.37
C ILE A 62 19.07 22.54 -30.08
N CYS A 63 18.06 22.47 -29.22
CA CYS A 63 17.34 21.25 -28.93
C CYS A 63 16.65 20.69 -30.18
N ARG A 64 16.83 19.40 -30.50
CA ARG A 64 16.17 18.77 -31.64
C ARG A 64 14.67 18.56 -31.45
N THR A 65 14.18 18.56 -30.22
CA THR A 65 12.76 18.30 -29.90
C THR A 65 11.92 19.55 -29.91
N CYS A 66 12.34 20.61 -29.20
CA CYS A 66 11.57 21.86 -29.09
C CYS A 66 12.17 23.02 -29.92
N HIS A 67 13.34 22.84 -30.53
CA HIS A 67 14.06 23.83 -31.32
C HIS A 67 14.41 25.10 -30.54
N GLN A 68 14.51 25.00 -29.22
CA GLN A 68 14.89 26.09 -28.32
C GLN A 68 16.37 26.01 -27.99
N ASN A 69 16.92 27.14 -27.57
CA ASN A 69 18.30 27.25 -27.12
C ASN A 69 18.47 26.74 -25.68
N HIS A 70 19.69 26.76 -25.16
CA HIS A 70 20.03 26.27 -23.82
C HIS A 70 19.25 26.96 -22.70
N PHE A 71 18.88 28.25 -22.85
CA PHE A 71 18.21 29.01 -21.81
C PHE A 71 16.68 28.79 -21.77
N ASP A 72 16.09 28.46 -22.90
CA ASP A 72 14.64 28.36 -23.07
C ASP A 72 14.14 26.92 -23.09
N CYS A 73 15.03 25.95 -23.37
CA CYS A 73 14.67 24.54 -23.37
C CYS A 73 14.53 24.00 -21.93
N PRO A 74 13.35 23.47 -21.53
CA PRO A 74 13.16 22.89 -20.20
C PRO A 74 13.85 21.53 -20.01
N GLY A 75 14.44 20.97 -21.05
CA GLY A 75 14.87 19.59 -21.10
C GLY A 75 13.74 18.61 -21.40
N HIS A 76 14.07 17.46 -21.98
CA HIS A 76 13.11 16.44 -22.35
C HIS A 76 13.50 15.10 -21.74
N PHE A 77 12.50 14.28 -21.38
CA PHE A 77 12.75 12.96 -20.82
C PHE A 77 13.15 11.94 -21.87
N GLY A 78 14.16 11.16 -21.56
CA GLY A 78 14.49 9.92 -22.26
C GLY A 78 14.22 8.72 -21.37
N HIS A 79 14.29 7.52 -21.92
CA HIS A 79 14.17 6.28 -21.16
C HIS A 79 15.22 5.26 -21.59
N MET A 80 15.55 4.36 -20.66
CA MET A 80 16.37 3.17 -20.92
C MET A 80 15.51 1.94 -20.67
N GLU A 81 15.46 1.03 -21.63
CA GLU A 81 14.83 -0.26 -21.41
C GLU A 81 15.82 -1.21 -20.74
N LEU A 82 15.39 -1.79 -19.62
CA LEU A 82 16.20 -2.77 -18.91
C LEU A 82 16.02 -4.15 -19.54
N PRO A 83 17.09 -4.96 -19.68
CA PRO A 83 17.03 -6.30 -20.28
C PRO A 83 16.18 -7.27 -19.45
N SER A 84 16.03 -7.03 -18.15
CA SER A 84 15.18 -7.79 -17.26
C SER A 84 14.45 -6.87 -16.30
N PRO A 85 13.20 -7.22 -15.86
CA PRO A 85 12.49 -6.45 -14.85
C PRO A 85 13.28 -6.41 -13.54
N VAL A 86 13.34 -5.24 -12.91
CA VAL A 86 13.93 -5.06 -11.57
C VAL A 86 12.90 -4.45 -10.63
N PHE A 87 13.00 -4.80 -9.35
CA PHE A 87 12.16 -4.19 -8.34
C PHE A 87 12.51 -2.71 -8.17
N HIS A 88 11.47 -1.89 -8.00
CA HIS A 88 11.67 -0.47 -7.73
C HIS A 88 12.40 -0.28 -6.38
N PRO A 89 13.54 0.43 -6.33
CA PRO A 89 14.39 0.51 -5.12
C PRO A 89 13.64 1.01 -3.87
N LEU A 90 12.76 2.00 -4.03
CA LEU A 90 11.97 2.58 -2.92
C LEU A 90 10.94 1.60 -2.34
N PHE A 91 10.49 0.61 -3.10
CA PHE A 91 9.50 -0.38 -2.67
C PHE A 91 10.10 -1.75 -2.35
N MET A 92 11.41 -1.91 -2.45
CA MET A 92 12.09 -3.20 -2.23
C MET A 92 11.73 -3.82 -0.88
N ASN A 93 11.79 -3.05 0.20
CA ASN A 93 11.48 -3.53 1.55
C ASN A 93 10.01 -3.96 1.69
N HIS A 94 9.08 -3.23 1.07
CA HIS A 94 7.67 -3.59 1.08
C HIS A 94 7.41 -4.84 0.25
N ALA A 95 8.02 -4.94 -0.93
CA ALA A 95 7.93 -6.13 -1.77
C ALA A 95 8.48 -7.37 -1.06
N TYR A 96 9.64 -7.24 -0.41
CA TYR A 96 10.23 -8.31 0.39
C TYR A 96 9.33 -8.74 1.54
N SER A 97 8.74 -7.79 2.29
CA SER A 97 7.81 -8.10 3.38
C SER A 97 6.56 -8.81 2.89
N LEU A 98 5.99 -8.40 1.76
CA LEU A 98 4.85 -9.07 1.15
C LEU A 98 5.18 -10.49 0.69
N LEU A 99 6.34 -10.70 0.07
CA LEU A 99 6.80 -12.03 -0.34
C LEU A 99 7.02 -12.96 0.87
N ARG A 100 7.67 -12.46 1.93
CA ARG A 100 7.83 -13.21 3.19
C ARG A 100 6.51 -13.51 3.87
N GLY A 101 5.55 -12.59 3.79
CA GLY A 101 4.20 -12.72 4.34
C GLY A 101 3.32 -13.69 3.56
N THR A 102 3.70 -14.08 2.35
CA THR A 102 2.95 -15.03 1.53
C THR A 102 3.40 -16.47 1.82
N CYS A 103 2.43 -17.37 1.98
CA CYS A 103 2.71 -18.79 2.17
C CYS A 103 3.08 -19.45 0.84
N VAL A 104 4.21 -20.16 0.79
CA VAL A 104 4.67 -20.88 -0.41
C VAL A 104 3.79 -22.10 -0.77
N PHE A 105 3.01 -22.63 0.18
CA PHE A 105 2.16 -23.80 -0.04
C PHE A 105 0.76 -23.44 -0.55
N CYS A 106 0.12 -22.43 0.05
CA CYS A 106 -1.25 -22.06 -0.32
C CYS A 106 -1.34 -20.74 -1.08
N HIS A 107 -0.22 -20.03 -1.27
CA HIS A 107 -0.10 -18.76 -2.00
C HIS A 107 -0.98 -17.62 -1.47
N HIS A 108 -1.37 -17.68 -0.19
CA HIS A 108 -2.11 -16.62 0.50
C HIS A 108 -1.25 -16.00 1.59
N PHE A 109 -1.64 -14.81 2.07
CA PHE A 109 -0.99 -14.24 3.24
C PHE A 109 -1.19 -15.13 4.47
N LYS A 110 -0.18 -15.13 5.37
CA LYS A 110 -0.11 -16.01 6.54
C LYS A 110 -1.03 -15.59 7.69
N ILE A 111 -2.04 -14.78 7.44
CA ILE A 111 -3.03 -14.29 8.41
C ILE A 111 -4.38 -14.98 8.23
N SER A 112 -5.24 -14.90 9.26
CA SER A 112 -6.58 -15.47 9.23
C SER A 112 -7.49 -14.81 8.17
N ARG A 113 -8.52 -15.55 7.74
CA ARG A 113 -9.53 -15.02 6.82
C ARG A 113 -10.31 -13.84 7.42
N VAL A 114 -10.53 -13.88 8.73
CA VAL A 114 -11.19 -12.81 9.50
C VAL A 114 -10.35 -11.54 9.48
N ALA A 115 -9.06 -11.64 9.84
CA ALA A 115 -8.14 -10.51 9.83
C ALA A 115 -7.99 -9.92 8.41
N MET A 116 -7.85 -10.77 7.38
CA MET A 116 -7.76 -10.31 6.00
C MET A 116 -9.00 -9.53 5.54
N ALA A 117 -10.20 -10.00 5.93
CA ALA A 117 -11.44 -9.28 5.63
C ALA A 117 -11.50 -7.90 6.28
N LYS A 118 -11.08 -7.81 7.56
CA LYS A 118 -10.98 -6.53 8.28
C LYS A 118 -10.03 -5.57 7.58
N TYR A 119 -8.79 -5.98 7.29
CA TYR A 119 -7.80 -5.14 6.59
C TYR A 119 -8.30 -4.67 5.23
N THR A 120 -8.90 -5.58 4.45
CA THR A 120 -9.45 -5.21 3.13
C THR A 120 -10.53 -4.15 3.24
N ALA A 121 -11.46 -4.30 4.19
CA ALA A 121 -12.53 -3.34 4.43
C ALA A 121 -11.99 -1.97 4.92
N GLN A 122 -11.03 -1.98 5.85
CA GLN A 122 -10.39 -0.78 6.36
C GLN A 122 -9.67 0.01 5.25
N PHE A 123 -8.87 -0.66 4.42
CA PHE A 123 -8.21 0.00 3.28
C PHE A 123 -9.21 0.60 2.30
N GLN A 124 -10.29 -0.12 2.00
CA GLN A 124 -11.35 0.38 1.12
C GLN A 124 -12.04 1.63 1.69
N LEU A 125 -12.29 1.69 3.00
CA LEU A 125 -12.88 2.86 3.66
C LEU A 125 -11.91 4.05 3.66
N LEU A 126 -10.64 3.82 3.95
CA LEU A 126 -9.61 4.85 3.92
C LEU A 126 -9.37 5.41 2.49
N ASP A 127 -9.68 4.66 1.43
CA ASP A 127 -9.67 5.18 0.05
C ASP A 127 -10.71 6.29 -0.17
N TYR A 128 -11.74 6.37 0.68
CA TYR A 128 -12.77 7.40 0.67
C TYR A 128 -12.68 8.34 1.88
N GLY A 129 -11.58 8.30 2.65
CA GLY A 129 -11.38 9.17 3.80
C GLY A 129 -12.23 8.86 5.02
N LEU A 130 -12.82 7.67 5.10
CA LEU A 130 -13.69 7.24 6.18
C LEU A 130 -12.89 6.62 7.33
N VAL A 131 -12.20 7.45 8.12
CA VAL A 131 -11.27 7.00 9.17
C VAL A 131 -12.03 6.39 10.36
N ASP A 132 -13.12 7.02 10.81
CA ASP A 132 -13.88 6.56 11.95
C ASP A 132 -14.55 5.21 11.70
N GLU A 133 -15.12 5.04 10.50
CA GLU A 133 -15.72 3.79 10.06
C GLU A 133 -14.69 2.68 9.90
N ALA A 134 -13.47 3.01 9.45
CA ALA A 134 -12.38 2.06 9.37
C ALA A 134 -11.95 1.58 10.77
N GLN A 135 -11.90 2.48 11.77
CA GLN A 135 -11.63 2.12 13.16
C GLN A 135 -12.75 1.30 13.78
N ALA A 136 -14.02 1.58 13.44
CA ALA A 136 -15.15 0.78 13.88
C ALA A 136 -15.05 -0.67 13.39
N ILE A 137 -14.69 -0.88 12.12
CA ILE A 137 -14.46 -2.23 11.56
C ILE A 137 -13.29 -2.94 12.25
N ALA A 138 -12.24 -2.22 12.64
CA ALA A 138 -11.11 -2.84 13.37
C ALA A 138 -11.57 -3.53 14.65
N LYS A 139 -12.54 -2.93 15.37
CA LYS A 139 -13.08 -3.42 16.65
C LYS A 139 -14.13 -4.50 16.48
N GLU A 140 -14.64 -4.74 15.28
CA GLU A 140 -15.64 -5.78 15.03
C GLU A 140 -15.08 -7.17 15.30
N GLN A 141 -15.84 -7.99 16.01
CA GLN A 141 -15.48 -9.36 16.37
C GLN A 141 -16.48 -10.35 15.78
N LEU A 142 -16.03 -11.58 15.62
CA LEU A 142 -16.88 -12.69 15.24
C LEU A 142 -17.89 -12.96 16.36
N LYS A 143 -19.20 -12.98 16.06
CA LYS A 143 -20.24 -13.23 17.05
C LYS A 143 -20.21 -14.68 17.45
N ARG A 144 -19.82 -14.93 18.71
CA ARG A 144 -19.78 -16.27 19.31
C ARG A 144 -20.58 -16.29 20.61
N PRO A 145 -21.16 -17.44 21.00
CA PRO A 145 -21.75 -17.58 22.33
C PRO A 145 -20.68 -17.39 23.40
N LEU A 146 -21.05 -16.75 24.50
CA LEU A 146 -20.23 -16.65 25.70
C LEU A 146 -19.86 -18.07 26.18
N GLY A 147 -18.56 -18.41 26.24
CA GLY A 147 -18.06 -19.71 26.67
C GLY A 147 -17.62 -20.67 25.57
N ALA A 148 -17.70 -20.31 24.29
CA ALA A 148 -17.06 -21.10 23.23
C ALA A 148 -15.55 -20.88 23.27
N ALA A 149 -14.78 -21.99 23.29
CA ALA A 149 -13.34 -21.94 23.20
C ALA A 149 -12.90 -21.14 21.96
N PRO A 150 -11.82 -20.31 22.03
CA PRO A 150 -11.32 -19.58 20.88
C PRO A 150 -11.02 -20.58 19.76
N ALA A 151 -11.52 -20.32 18.55
CA ALA A 151 -11.08 -21.08 17.40
C ALA A 151 -9.59 -20.79 17.19
N ALA A 152 -8.86 -21.74 16.61
CA ALA A 152 -7.43 -21.63 16.34
C ALA A 152 -7.02 -20.35 15.57
N ASP A 153 -7.99 -19.65 14.97
CA ASP A 153 -7.81 -18.44 14.22
C ASP A 153 -7.68 -17.13 15.09
N ASP A 154 -8.10 -17.19 16.39
CA ASP A 154 -8.09 -15.99 17.27
C ASP A 154 -6.96 -16.04 18.33
N ALA A 155 -6.20 -17.14 18.42
CA ALA A 155 -5.20 -17.37 19.47
C ALA A 155 -3.81 -16.78 19.16
N ALA A 156 -3.71 -15.73 18.37
CA ALA A 156 -2.43 -15.14 17.96
C ALA A 156 -2.31 -13.66 18.35
N GLU A 157 -2.65 -13.33 19.59
CA GLU A 157 -2.21 -12.08 20.21
C GLU A 157 -1.07 -12.41 21.20
N GLY A 158 0.13 -11.93 20.87
CA GLY A 158 1.24 -11.74 21.79
C GLY A 158 2.20 -12.91 21.99
N ASP A 159 3.21 -13.03 21.12
CA ASP A 159 4.53 -13.50 21.52
C ASP A 159 5.49 -12.31 21.38
N ASP A 160 5.49 -11.48 22.40
CA ASP A 160 6.59 -10.56 22.72
C ASP A 160 7.52 -11.34 23.66
N GLU A 161 8.59 -11.91 23.12
CA GLU A 161 9.65 -12.50 23.93
C GLU A 161 10.45 -11.36 24.58
N GLY A 162 10.01 -10.95 25.75
CA GLY A 162 10.83 -10.23 26.69
C GLY A 162 11.37 -11.23 27.71
N ASP A 163 12.68 -11.54 27.63
CA ASP A 163 13.44 -12.11 28.71
C ASP A 163 13.45 -11.11 29.88
N ASP A 164 12.80 -11.46 30.98
CA ASP A 164 13.15 -10.94 32.31
C ASP A 164 12.70 -11.94 33.38
N ASP A 165 13.70 -12.55 34.00
CA ASP A 165 13.61 -13.31 35.23
C ASP A 165 13.09 -12.44 36.38
N ALA A 166 12.00 -12.81 37.03
CA ALA A 166 11.75 -12.45 38.44
C ALA A 166 10.74 -13.39 39.07
N ASP A 167 11.24 -14.10 40.09
CA ASP A 167 10.52 -14.84 41.13
C ASP A 167 9.48 -13.95 41.83
N ALA A 168 8.27 -14.49 42.12
CA ALA A 168 7.51 -14.24 43.38
C ALA A 168 6.20 -15.02 43.40
N GLU A 169 6.13 -15.99 44.22
CA GLU A 169 5.22 -16.33 45.34
C GLU A 169 3.70 -16.18 45.19
N ASP A 170 3.07 -17.30 45.53
CA ASP A 170 1.67 -17.56 45.83
C ASP A 170 0.93 -16.43 46.60
N ASP A 171 -0.36 -16.23 46.24
CA ASP A 171 -1.42 -16.22 47.26
C ASP A 171 -2.85 -16.20 46.67
N ASP A 172 -3.63 -17.15 47.16
CA ASP A 172 -5.06 -17.11 47.55
C ASP A 172 -6.21 -16.81 46.58
N GLU A 173 -7.01 -17.86 46.53
CA GLU A 173 -8.40 -18.03 46.16
C GLU A 173 -9.33 -16.82 46.47
N ASP A 174 -10.09 -16.36 45.45
CA ASP A 174 -11.41 -15.85 45.69
C ASP A 174 -12.42 -16.44 44.68
N LYS A 175 -13.24 -17.36 45.19
CA LYS A 175 -14.41 -17.93 44.51
C LYS A 175 -15.54 -16.93 44.55
N THR A 176 -15.74 -16.16 43.51
CA THR A 176 -17.00 -15.47 43.26
C THR A 176 -17.87 -16.28 42.30
N GLU A 177 -18.93 -16.87 42.86
CA GLU A 177 -20.05 -17.46 42.15
C GLU A 177 -20.69 -16.40 41.25
N HIS A 178 -20.38 -16.41 39.95
CA HIS A 178 -21.15 -15.67 38.96
C HIS A 178 -22.31 -16.50 38.46
N ALA A 179 -23.49 -16.05 38.85
CA ALA A 179 -24.79 -16.51 38.40
C ALA A 179 -24.81 -16.75 36.89
N ALA A 180 -25.24 -17.97 36.51
CA ALA A 180 -25.51 -18.37 35.16
C ALA A 180 -26.56 -17.45 34.52
N VAL A 181 -26.12 -16.40 33.83
CA VAL A 181 -26.97 -15.63 32.94
C VAL A 181 -27.26 -16.55 31.72
N ARG A 182 -28.55 -16.84 31.56
CA ARG A 182 -29.07 -17.63 30.43
C ARG A 182 -28.53 -17.03 29.13
N ALA A 183 -27.74 -17.80 28.38
CA ALA A 183 -27.27 -17.43 27.07
C ALA A 183 -28.47 -17.31 26.12
N ASP A 184 -28.91 -16.10 25.86
CA ASP A 184 -29.85 -15.83 24.77
C ASP A 184 -29.25 -16.39 23.49
N ASN A 185 -30.11 -16.98 22.67
CA ASN A 185 -29.80 -17.63 21.39
C ASN A 185 -29.15 -16.66 20.41
N VAL A 186 -27.87 -16.31 20.62
CA VAL A 186 -27.08 -15.59 19.63
C VAL A 186 -26.64 -16.60 18.58
N PRO A 187 -27.11 -16.48 17.34
CA PRO A 187 -26.71 -17.40 16.28
C PRO A 187 -25.19 -17.35 16.10
N ILE A 188 -24.59 -18.54 16.09
CA ILE A 188 -23.14 -18.68 15.84
C ILE A 188 -22.85 -18.17 14.44
N GLU A 189 -22.12 -17.08 14.33
CA GLU A 189 -21.70 -16.54 13.03
C GLU A 189 -20.54 -17.39 12.49
N THR A 190 -20.66 -17.87 11.25
CA THR A 190 -19.55 -18.52 10.54
C THR A 190 -18.55 -17.50 10.01
N VAL A 191 -17.30 -17.94 9.77
CA VAL A 191 -16.25 -17.08 9.19
C VAL A 191 -16.71 -16.48 7.84
N ASP A 192 -17.44 -17.26 7.02
CA ASP A 192 -17.94 -16.78 5.73
C ASP A 192 -19.04 -15.72 5.87
N GLU A 193 -19.91 -15.86 6.87
CA GLU A 193 -20.94 -14.87 7.20
C GLU A 193 -20.32 -13.58 7.73
N PHE A 194 -19.32 -13.70 8.60
CA PHE A 194 -18.55 -12.56 9.10
C PHE A 194 -17.89 -11.78 7.95
N VAL A 195 -17.17 -12.47 7.06
CA VAL A 195 -16.53 -11.86 5.89
C VAL A 195 -17.55 -11.13 5.00
N LYS A 196 -18.71 -11.76 4.75
CA LYS A 196 -19.80 -11.13 3.98
C LYS A 196 -20.37 -9.91 4.69
N ARG A 197 -20.57 -9.99 6.01
CA ARG A 197 -21.08 -8.89 6.83
C ARG A 197 -20.14 -7.69 6.80
N ILE A 198 -18.87 -7.89 7.08
CA ILE A 198 -17.85 -6.83 7.04
C ILE A 198 -17.77 -6.18 5.64
N ALA A 199 -17.76 -6.99 4.59
CA ALA A 199 -17.73 -6.47 3.23
C ALA A 199 -19.03 -5.73 2.84
N ALA A 200 -20.17 -6.11 3.38
CA ALA A 200 -21.44 -5.40 3.17
C ALA A 200 -21.43 -4.05 3.90
N THR A 201 -21.04 -4.04 5.17
CA THR A 201 -20.91 -2.81 5.98
C THR A 201 -19.97 -1.80 5.32
N ALA A 202 -18.80 -2.23 4.90
CA ALA A 202 -17.85 -1.35 4.19
C ALA A 202 -18.46 -0.77 2.90
N ARG A 203 -19.14 -1.60 2.10
CA ARG A 203 -19.80 -1.13 0.87
C ARG A 203 -20.92 -0.13 1.13
N ASP A 204 -21.68 -0.29 2.21
CA ASP A 204 -22.77 0.62 2.56
C ASP A 204 -22.23 1.98 3.01
N HIS A 205 -21.18 2.01 3.82
CA HIS A 205 -20.47 3.26 4.16
C HIS A 205 -19.90 3.96 2.93
N ILE A 206 -19.25 3.22 2.03
CA ILE A 206 -18.72 3.75 0.77
C ILE A 206 -19.84 4.30 -0.11
N ARG A 207 -20.97 3.61 -0.26
CA ARG A 207 -22.13 4.13 -0.99
C ARG A 207 -22.67 5.42 -0.39
N GLY A 208 -22.74 5.50 0.94
CA GLY A 208 -23.07 6.72 1.66
C GLY A 208 -22.12 7.87 1.36
N ALA A 209 -20.81 7.60 1.35
CA ALA A 209 -19.78 8.59 1.03
C ALA A 209 -19.89 9.08 -0.43
N ILE A 210 -20.08 8.17 -1.39
CA ILE A 210 -20.26 8.52 -2.81
C ILE A 210 -21.51 9.40 -2.99
N ARG A 211 -22.63 9.10 -2.30
CA ARG A 211 -23.84 9.94 -2.33
C ARG A 211 -23.59 11.35 -1.79
N ARG A 212 -22.68 11.50 -0.82
CA ARG A 212 -22.22 12.81 -0.32
C ARG A 212 -21.21 13.51 -1.24
N GLY A 213 -20.85 12.91 -2.36
CA GLY A 213 -19.92 13.48 -3.35
C GLY A 213 -18.44 13.23 -3.05
N VAL A 214 -18.12 12.35 -2.10
CA VAL A 214 -16.73 11.98 -1.81
C VAL A 214 -16.17 11.13 -2.95
N LYS A 215 -15.03 11.52 -3.49
CA LYS A 215 -14.34 10.80 -4.57
C LYS A 215 -13.24 9.91 -3.99
N LYS A 216 -13.07 8.73 -4.60
CA LYS A 216 -11.97 7.83 -4.28
C LYS A 216 -10.62 8.51 -4.56
N GLY A 217 -9.68 8.43 -3.61
CA GLY A 217 -8.34 9.00 -3.77
C GLY A 217 -8.31 10.53 -3.83
N ALA A 218 -9.38 11.24 -3.40
CA ALA A 218 -9.33 12.66 -3.19
C ALA A 218 -8.26 13.00 -2.14
N ASP A 219 -7.71 14.22 -2.20
CA ASP A 219 -6.73 14.70 -1.22
C ASP A 219 -7.41 14.78 0.14
N HIS A 220 -7.30 13.69 0.87
CA HIS A 220 -7.78 13.57 2.24
C HIS A 220 -6.68 14.09 3.16
N GLY A 221 -7.05 14.71 4.26
CA GLY A 221 -6.11 15.41 5.14
C GLY A 221 -5.01 14.54 5.76
N SER A 222 -4.11 15.15 6.51
CA SER A 222 -2.97 14.47 7.13
C SER A 222 -3.34 13.31 8.06
N ALA A 223 -4.53 13.35 8.68
CA ALA A 223 -5.04 12.30 9.56
C ALA A 223 -5.32 10.99 8.82
N GLU A 224 -5.91 11.06 7.62
CA GLU A 224 -6.20 9.89 6.78
C GLU A 224 -4.93 9.26 6.23
N TYR A 225 -3.97 10.10 5.84
CA TYR A 225 -2.66 9.62 5.43
C TYR A 225 -1.93 8.91 6.57
N ALA A 226 -1.97 9.45 7.79
CA ALA A 226 -1.41 8.83 8.97
C ALA A 226 -2.08 7.49 9.28
N ALA A 227 -3.42 7.44 9.32
CA ALA A 227 -4.18 6.22 9.56
C ALA A 227 -3.87 5.12 8.52
N ARG A 228 -3.76 5.49 7.25
CA ARG A 228 -3.41 4.56 6.18
C ARG A 228 -1.99 4.02 6.30
N ARG A 229 -1.04 4.88 6.66
CA ARG A 229 0.35 4.49 6.90
C ARG A 229 0.45 3.52 8.08
N ASP A 230 -0.24 3.83 9.18
CA ASP A 230 -0.20 3.02 10.39
C ASP A 230 -0.87 1.66 10.17
N LEU A 231 -2.04 1.63 9.51
CA LEU A 231 -2.70 0.39 9.12
C LEU A 231 -1.82 -0.49 8.22
N ARG A 232 -1.12 0.11 7.25
CA ARG A 232 -0.17 -0.61 6.39
C ARG A 232 0.96 -1.22 7.20
N ASN A 233 1.52 -0.47 8.17
CA ASN A 233 2.61 -0.94 8.99
C ASN A 233 2.18 -2.10 9.90
N VAL A 234 0.99 -2.03 10.49
CA VAL A 234 0.40 -3.12 11.27
C VAL A 234 0.17 -4.34 10.38
N PHE A 235 -0.47 -4.18 9.23
CA PHE A 235 -0.69 -5.27 8.27
C PHE A 235 0.62 -5.97 7.88
N LEU A 236 1.67 -5.19 7.55
CA LEU A 236 2.97 -5.75 7.15
C LEU A 236 3.64 -6.53 8.29
N LYS A 237 3.44 -6.15 9.55
CA LYS A 237 3.90 -6.94 10.70
C LYS A 237 3.12 -8.24 10.85
N ASP A 238 1.80 -8.16 10.77
CA ASP A 238 0.91 -9.29 10.99
C ASP A 238 1.10 -10.42 9.97
N ILE A 239 1.41 -10.10 8.72
CA ILE A 239 1.65 -11.12 7.69
C ILE A 239 2.98 -11.87 7.87
N LEU A 240 3.93 -11.37 8.69
CA LEU A 240 5.27 -11.95 8.84
C LEU A 240 5.33 -13.13 9.83
N ARG A 241 4.22 -13.81 10.08
CA ARG A 241 4.13 -14.96 10.99
C ARG A 241 4.90 -16.17 10.46
N ARG A 242 5.38 -17.03 11.37
CA ARG A 242 6.09 -18.28 11.02
C ARG A 242 5.15 -19.35 10.52
N ARG A 243 3.92 -19.41 11.04
CA ARG A 243 2.89 -20.39 10.69
C ARG A 243 1.81 -19.76 9.84
N CYS A 244 1.39 -20.46 8.78
CA CYS A 244 0.26 -20.03 7.98
C CYS A 244 -1.05 -20.42 8.67
N GLU A 245 -1.88 -19.46 9.05
CA GLU A 245 -3.16 -19.73 9.70
C GLU A 245 -4.18 -20.42 8.79
N ARG A 246 -3.98 -20.35 7.47
CA ARG A 246 -4.90 -20.92 6.50
C ARG A 246 -4.65 -22.41 6.21
N CYS A 247 -3.40 -22.80 5.98
CA CYS A 247 -3.03 -24.19 5.66
C CYS A 247 -2.23 -24.86 6.76
N GLN A 248 -1.98 -24.16 7.88
CA GLN A 248 -1.22 -24.64 9.05
C GLN A 248 0.24 -25.04 8.75
N ALA A 249 0.72 -24.77 7.54
CA ALA A 249 2.10 -25.04 7.16
C ALA A 249 3.07 -24.14 7.92
N TYR A 250 4.15 -24.74 8.43
CA TYR A 250 5.25 -24.01 9.07
C TYR A 250 6.29 -23.65 8.01
N VAL A 251 6.70 -22.41 7.99
CA VAL A 251 7.77 -21.91 7.13
C VAL A 251 8.95 -21.56 8.02
N ALA A 252 10.02 -22.36 7.93
CA ALA A 252 11.25 -22.09 8.66
C ALA A 252 11.80 -20.69 8.31
N PRO A 253 12.35 -19.97 9.27
CA PRO A 253 13.04 -18.70 8.96
C PRO A 253 14.27 -19.00 8.10
N HIS A 254 14.40 -18.32 6.98
CA HIS A 254 15.60 -18.29 6.16
C HIS A 254 16.47 -17.13 6.58
#